data_489a97a2cd88f40b024970bf6f28ffd6
#
_entry.id   489a97a2cd88f40b024970bf6f28ffd6
#
_cell.length_a   1.000
_cell.length_b   1.000
_cell.length_c   1.000
_cell.angle_alpha   90.00
_cell.angle_beta   90.00
_cell.angle_gamma   90.00
#
_symmetry.space_group_name_H-M   'P 1'
#
loop_
_entity.id
_entity.type
_entity.pdbx_description
1 polymer ?
#
loop_
_entity_poly.entity_id
_entity_poly.type
_entity_poly.pdbx_seq_one_letter_code
_entity_poly.pdbx_strand_id
1 'polypeptide(L)'
;SKDQLVVATNAAFEPFEYTIGDKYAGIDMEIAGALAEYLGVELVVQNMDFDAVCLSVGQHKCDVAMAGLTVKPDREEYVTFSDSYYSASQQLIVTSDDTEFDSCKTADDVNALLAAKDSKVKIGVQNGTTGQFYVEGDADWGFTGFAAQSVGYKSGSLAVQDLLNGNIQYVIIDAAPAKCITEAINKMQ
;
A
#
# COMPACT_ATOMS: atom_id res chain seq x y z
N SER A 1 1.18 -16.41 21.72
CA SER A 1 1.70 -16.97 22.98
C SER A 1 2.02 -15.84 23.93
N LYS A 2 2.07 -16.10 25.26
CA LYS A 2 2.37 -15.08 26.28
C LYS A 2 3.81 -14.52 26.18
N ASP A 3 4.69 -15.22 25.47
CA ASP A 3 6.11 -14.88 25.39
C ASP A 3 6.49 -14.29 24.03
N GLN A 4 5.51 -14.07 23.15
CA GLN A 4 5.72 -13.58 21.81
C GLN A 4 4.70 -12.49 21.47
N LEU A 5 5.16 -11.49 20.71
CA LEU A 5 4.30 -10.57 19.99
C LEU A 5 4.32 -10.98 18.51
N VAL A 6 3.22 -11.53 18.05
CA VAL A 6 3.09 -11.98 16.65
C VAL A 6 2.47 -10.86 15.82
N VAL A 7 3.23 -10.33 14.90
CA VAL A 7 2.86 -9.17 14.07
C VAL A 7 2.59 -9.63 12.64
N ALA A 8 1.37 -9.38 12.16
CA ALA A 8 1.00 -9.58 10.76
C ALA A 8 1.41 -8.37 9.93
N THR A 9 2.04 -8.60 8.80
CA THR A 9 2.47 -7.56 7.87
C THR A 9 2.45 -8.06 6.43
N ASN A 10 2.59 -7.14 5.48
CA ASN A 10 2.93 -7.43 4.11
C ASN A 10 4.22 -6.68 3.76
N ALA A 11 5.35 -7.38 3.81
CA ALA A 11 6.69 -6.81 3.73
C ALA A 11 7.14 -6.50 2.29
N ALA A 12 6.25 -5.90 1.52
CA ALA A 12 6.47 -5.39 0.17
C ALA A 12 6.03 -3.93 0.05
N PHE A 13 6.19 -3.14 1.12
CA PHE A 13 5.70 -1.77 1.23
C PHE A 13 6.76 -0.85 1.85
N GLU A 14 7.89 -0.69 1.14
CA GLU A 14 8.98 0.19 1.57
C GLU A 14 8.51 1.66 1.55
N PRO A 15 8.81 2.48 2.57
CA PRO A 15 9.75 2.26 3.69
C PRO A 15 9.11 1.72 4.98
N PHE A 16 7.85 1.28 4.97
CA PHE A 16 7.13 0.85 6.17
C PHE A 16 7.48 -0.56 6.60
N GLU A 17 7.41 -1.49 5.69
CA GLU A 17 7.79 -2.89 5.88
C GLU A 17 8.39 -3.45 4.59
N TYR A 18 9.56 -4.02 4.70
CA TYR A 18 10.28 -4.66 3.60
C TYR A 18 11.32 -5.64 4.14
N THR A 19 11.95 -6.37 3.24
CA THR A 19 12.99 -7.32 3.63
C THR A 19 14.36 -6.86 3.17
N ILE A 20 15.37 -7.11 4.03
CA ILE A 20 16.79 -7.01 3.69
C ILE A 20 17.40 -8.39 3.95
N GLY A 21 17.62 -9.14 2.88
CA GLY A 21 18.00 -10.55 3.03
C GLY A 21 16.88 -11.35 3.69
N ASP A 22 17.17 -11.97 4.82
CA ASP A 22 16.24 -12.74 5.63
C ASP A 22 15.60 -11.94 6.80
N LYS A 23 15.91 -10.63 6.86
CA LYS A 23 15.44 -9.75 7.94
C LYS A 23 14.35 -8.83 7.45
N TYR A 24 13.43 -8.50 8.38
CA TYR A 24 12.43 -7.46 8.18
C TYR A 24 12.95 -6.11 8.64
N ALA A 25 12.64 -5.07 7.88
CA ALA A 25 13.05 -3.70 8.14
C ALA A 25 11.91 -2.72 7.82
N GLY A 26 12.09 -1.48 8.21
CA GLY A 26 11.17 -0.39 7.93
C GLY A 26 10.53 0.21 9.17
N ILE A 27 9.76 1.26 8.97
CA ILE A 27 9.15 2.06 10.04
C ILE A 27 8.28 1.19 10.95
N ASP A 28 7.37 0.41 10.38
CA ASP A 28 6.46 -0.45 11.14
C ASP A 28 7.21 -1.56 11.86
N MET A 29 8.28 -2.09 11.25
CA MET A 29 9.09 -3.14 11.88
C MET A 29 9.91 -2.61 13.05
N GLU A 30 10.39 -1.38 12.99
CA GLU A 30 11.09 -0.73 14.10
C GLU A 30 10.12 -0.44 15.27
N ILE A 31 8.91 0.02 14.98
CA ILE A 31 7.86 0.23 15.98
C ILE A 31 7.50 -1.12 16.62
N ALA A 32 7.32 -2.17 15.83
CA ALA A 32 7.04 -3.52 16.33
C ALA A 32 8.14 -4.03 17.28
N GLY A 33 9.40 -3.82 16.90
CA GLY A 33 10.55 -4.18 17.73
C GLY A 33 10.56 -3.44 19.08
N ALA A 34 10.30 -2.14 19.05
CA ALA A 34 10.22 -1.32 20.26
C ALA A 34 9.05 -1.76 21.16
N LEU A 35 7.91 -2.11 20.56
CA LEU A 35 6.75 -2.60 21.30
C LEU A 35 7.03 -3.95 21.99
N ALA A 36 7.66 -4.88 21.26
CA ALA A 36 8.05 -6.19 21.82
C ALA A 36 9.05 -6.03 22.98
N GLU A 37 10.02 -5.15 22.83
CA GLU A 37 10.99 -4.82 23.89
C GLU A 37 10.29 -4.23 25.12
N TYR A 38 9.39 -3.28 24.93
CA TYR A 38 8.60 -2.69 26.02
C TYR A 38 7.77 -3.74 26.77
N LEU A 39 7.19 -4.70 26.06
CA LEU A 39 6.39 -5.77 26.65
C LEU A 39 7.24 -6.91 27.22
N GLY A 40 8.55 -6.92 26.97
CA GLY A 40 9.46 -7.97 27.43
C GLY A 40 9.22 -9.33 26.74
N VAL A 41 8.81 -9.32 25.47
CA VAL A 41 8.50 -10.53 24.69
C VAL A 41 9.31 -10.57 23.39
N GLU A 42 9.38 -11.77 22.79
CA GLU A 42 9.99 -11.96 21.48
C GLU A 42 9.09 -11.43 20.37
N LEU A 43 9.67 -10.72 19.40
CA LEU A 43 8.97 -10.31 18.18
C LEU A 43 8.97 -11.44 17.16
N VAL A 44 7.78 -11.82 16.69
CA VAL A 44 7.60 -12.76 15.58
C VAL A 44 6.82 -12.05 14.47
N VAL A 45 7.41 -11.93 13.29
CA VAL A 45 6.78 -11.29 12.14
C VAL A 45 6.24 -12.36 11.20
N GLN A 46 4.97 -12.26 10.85
CA GLN A 46 4.33 -13.10 9.83
C GLN A 46 3.99 -12.27 8.60
N ASN A 47 4.69 -12.56 7.51
CA ASN A 47 4.46 -11.94 6.22
C ASN A 47 3.34 -12.66 5.47
N MET A 48 2.38 -11.91 4.97
CA MET A 48 1.22 -12.44 4.24
C MET A 48 0.72 -11.44 3.21
N ASP A 49 -0.22 -11.84 2.37
CA ASP A 49 -0.88 -10.92 1.45
C ASP A 49 -1.59 -9.81 2.24
N PHE A 50 -1.54 -8.58 1.73
CA PHE A 50 -2.02 -7.39 2.44
C PHE A 50 -3.50 -7.51 2.85
N ASP A 51 -4.35 -8.07 2.00
CA ASP A 51 -5.77 -8.24 2.26
C ASP A 51 -6.09 -9.27 3.35
N ALA A 52 -5.12 -10.09 3.76
CA ALA A 52 -5.28 -11.07 4.84
C ALA A 52 -4.84 -10.54 6.23
N VAL A 53 -4.18 -9.38 6.28
CA VAL A 53 -3.51 -8.91 7.51
C VAL A 53 -4.50 -8.66 8.65
N CYS A 54 -5.54 -7.87 8.42
CA CYS A 54 -6.54 -7.57 9.47
C CYS A 54 -7.30 -8.83 9.91
N LEU A 55 -7.68 -9.68 8.97
CA LEU A 55 -8.40 -10.92 9.26
C LEU A 55 -7.58 -11.86 10.16
N SER A 56 -6.26 -11.95 9.95
CA SER A 56 -5.39 -12.78 10.77
C SER A 56 -5.40 -12.40 12.25
N VAL A 57 -5.52 -11.10 12.52
CA VAL A 57 -5.67 -10.58 13.90
C VAL A 57 -7.08 -10.87 14.42
N GLY A 58 -8.11 -10.63 13.63
CA GLY A 58 -9.49 -10.94 14.00
C GLY A 58 -9.71 -12.44 14.31
N GLN A 59 -8.97 -13.32 13.66
CA GLN A 59 -8.99 -14.76 13.90
C GLN A 59 -8.03 -15.22 15.02
N HIS A 60 -7.37 -14.29 15.70
CA HIS A 60 -6.39 -14.57 16.77
C HIS A 60 -5.17 -15.39 16.30
N LYS A 61 -4.85 -15.37 15.02
CA LYS A 61 -3.63 -15.97 14.46
C LYS A 61 -2.41 -15.09 14.69
N CYS A 62 -2.62 -13.78 14.70
CA CYS A 62 -1.63 -12.77 15.03
C CYS A 62 -2.18 -11.86 16.13
N ASP A 63 -1.28 -11.20 16.87
CA ASP A 63 -1.67 -10.30 17.96
C ASP A 63 -1.94 -8.88 17.47
N VAL A 64 -1.16 -8.42 16.50
CA VAL A 64 -1.18 -7.05 15.97
C VAL A 64 -0.96 -7.08 14.46
N ALA A 65 -1.59 -6.18 13.75
CA ALA A 65 -1.33 -5.90 12.34
C ALA A 65 -0.53 -4.60 12.21
N MET A 66 0.60 -4.65 11.53
CA MET A 66 1.43 -3.49 11.23
C MET A 66 1.86 -3.55 9.76
N ALA A 67 1.11 -2.86 8.90
CA ALA A 67 1.23 -2.97 7.45
C ALA A 67 0.85 -1.65 6.74
N GLY A 68 1.14 -0.50 7.35
CA GLY A 68 0.77 0.80 6.79
C GLY A 68 -0.74 0.95 6.62
N LEU A 69 -1.52 0.42 7.54
CA LEU A 69 -2.97 0.33 7.43
C LEU A 69 -3.66 1.67 7.72
N THR A 70 -4.63 2.01 6.88
CA THR A 70 -5.55 3.13 7.12
C THR A 70 -6.83 2.62 7.78
N VAL A 71 -7.39 3.40 8.72
CA VAL A 71 -8.66 3.09 9.38
C VAL A 71 -9.77 2.99 8.33
N LYS A 72 -10.52 1.90 8.37
CA LYS A 72 -11.67 1.65 7.50
C LYS A 72 -12.73 0.84 8.26
N PRO A 73 -14.04 1.15 8.14
CA PRO A 73 -15.09 0.41 8.81
C PRO A 73 -15.03 -1.10 8.63
N ASP A 74 -14.79 -1.58 7.41
CA ASP A 74 -14.66 -3.01 7.12
C ASP A 74 -13.51 -3.67 7.92
N ARG A 75 -12.42 -2.93 8.14
CA ARG A 75 -11.29 -3.41 8.94
C ARG A 75 -11.62 -3.40 10.43
N GLU A 76 -12.39 -2.42 10.89
CA GLU A 76 -12.82 -2.30 12.28
C GLU A 76 -13.75 -3.44 12.74
N GLU A 77 -14.31 -4.20 11.80
CA GLU A 77 -15.01 -5.45 12.11
C GLU A 77 -14.08 -6.52 12.72
N TYR A 78 -12.80 -6.45 12.43
CA TYR A 78 -11.81 -7.45 12.85
C TYR A 78 -10.82 -6.92 13.88
N VAL A 79 -10.55 -5.62 13.88
CA VAL A 79 -9.48 -5.01 14.68
C VAL A 79 -9.91 -3.68 15.29
N THR A 80 -9.22 -3.30 16.36
CA THR A 80 -9.24 -1.93 16.91
C THR A 80 -7.94 -1.24 16.52
N PHE A 81 -8.05 -0.03 15.97
CA PHE A 81 -6.88 0.74 15.54
C PHE A 81 -6.25 1.51 16.69
N SER A 82 -4.94 1.68 16.64
CA SER A 82 -4.20 2.63 17.47
C SER A 82 -4.48 4.07 17.03
N ASP A 83 -3.93 5.04 17.77
CA ASP A 83 -3.83 6.41 17.27
C ASP A 83 -3.00 6.44 15.99
N SER A 84 -3.31 7.39 15.10
CA SER A 84 -2.57 7.56 13.84
C SER A 84 -1.15 8.06 14.11
N TYR A 85 -0.16 7.47 13.45
CA TYR A 85 1.25 7.88 13.56
C TYR A 85 1.86 8.29 12.21
N TYR A 86 1.11 8.24 11.13
CA TYR A 86 1.55 8.64 9.80
C TYR A 86 0.37 9.14 8.96
N SER A 87 0.60 10.21 8.19
CA SER A 87 -0.39 10.74 7.25
C SER A 87 0.02 10.36 5.83
N ALA A 88 -0.73 9.45 5.22
CA ALA A 88 -0.47 8.96 3.87
C ALA A 88 -1.22 9.80 2.81
N SER A 89 -0.72 9.72 1.58
CA SER A 89 -1.38 10.25 0.39
C SER A 89 -1.18 9.27 -0.77
N GLN A 90 -2.08 9.31 -1.75
CA GLN A 90 -1.94 8.50 -2.97
C GLN A 90 -1.12 9.25 -4.02
N GLN A 91 -0.41 8.52 -4.85
CA GLN A 91 0.40 9.07 -5.93
C GLN A 91 0.22 8.27 -7.21
N LEU A 92 0.19 8.97 -8.33
CA LEU A 92 0.15 8.41 -9.68
C LEU A 92 1.58 8.17 -10.17
N ILE A 93 1.85 6.96 -10.65
CA ILE A 93 3.09 6.61 -11.34
C ILE A 93 2.78 6.48 -12.82
N VAL A 94 3.58 7.15 -13.64
CA VAL A 94 3.54 7.08 -15.11
C VAL A 94 4.92 6.72 -15.64
N THR A 95 5.00 6.29 -16.90
CA THR A 95 6.29 6.12 -17.58
C THR A 95 6.90 7.47 -17.91
N SER A 96 8.23 7.53 -18.04
CA SER A 96 8.96 8.80 -18.28
C SER A 96 8.63 9.46 -19.63
N ASP A 97 8.14 8.71 -20.59
CA ASP A 97 7.71 9.20 -21.90
C ASP A 97 6.25 9.68 -21.93
N ASP A 98 5.48 9.43 -20.87
CA ASP A 98 4.13 9.99 -20.71
C ASP A 98 4.19 11.38 -20.12
N THR A 99 3.93 12.39 -20.96
CA THR A 99 4.01 13.81 -20.60
C THR A 99 2.65 14.44 -20.31
N GLU A 100 1.57 13.68 -20.34
CA GLU A 100 0.20 14.18 -20.20
C GLU A 100 -0.03 14.92 -18.89
N PHE A 101 0.61 14.46 -17.82
CA PHE A 101 0.43 15.00 -16.45
C PHE A 101 1.45 16.09 -16.08
N ASP A 102 2.40 16.42 -16.96
CA ASP A 102 3.51 17.33 -16.66
C ASP A 102 3.06 18.74 -16.27
N SER A 103 1.92 19.20 -16.79
CA SER A 103 1.36 20.51 -16.50
C SER A 103 0.50 20.55 -15.23
N CYS A 104 0.20 19.41 -14.62
CA CYS A 104 -0.59 19.31 -13.40
C CYS A 104 0.14 19.93 -12.22
N LYS A 105 -0.54 20.78 -11.46
CA LYS A 105 0.00 21.46 -10.28
C LYS A 105 -0.66 21.01 -9.00
N THR A 106 -1.85 20.41 -9.09
CA THR A 106 -2.66 19.98 -7.96
C THR A 106 -3.18 18.56 -8.17
N ALA A 107 -3.61 17.92 -7.08
CA ALA A 107 -4.29 16.63 -7.16
C ALA A 107 -5.57 16.72 -8.01
N ASP A 108 -6.29 17.84 -7.95
CA ASP A 108 -7.51 18.05 -8.76
C ASP A 108 -7.20 18.06 -10.26
N ASP A 109 -6.05 18.61 -10.67
CA ASP A 109 -5.62 18.59 -12.07
C ASP A 109 -5.39 17.14 -12.54
N VAL A 110 -4.72 16.32 -11.72
CA VAL A 110 -4.49 14.90 -12.01
C VAL A 110 -5.81 14.14 -12.07
N ASN A 111 -6.68 14.35 -11.09
CA ASN A 111 -7.99 13.69 -11.03
C ASN A 111 -8.87 14.03 -12.24
N ALA A 112 -8.82 15.27 -12.72
CA ALA A 112 -9.58 15.68 -13.90
C ALA A 112 -9.12 14.92 -15.16
N LEU A 113 -7.82 14.73 -15.33
CA LEU A 113 -7.28 13.96 -16.46
C LEU A 113 -7.65 12.47 -16.34
N LEU A 114 -7.55 11.89 -15.14
CA LEU A 114 -7.95 10.49 -14.90
C LEU A 114 -9.45 10.28 -15.10
N ALA A 115 -10.29 11.23 -14.69
CA ALA A 115 -11.74 11.15 -14.85
C ALA A 115 -12.19 11.15 -16.32
N ALA A 116 -11.36 11.71 -17.21
CA ALA A 116 -11.62 11.70 -18.65
C ALA A 116 -11.26 10.38 -19.33
N LYS A 117 -10.62 9.45 -18.65
CA LYS A 117 -10.24 8.14 -19.18
C LYS A 117 -11.42 7.18 -19.17
N ASP A 118 -11.46 6.28 -20.14
CA ASP A 118 -12.46 5.23 -20.24
C ASP A 118 -11.92 3.87 -19.74
N SER A 119 -12.75 2.84 -19.84
CA SER A 119 -12.43 1.49 -19.37
C SER A 119 -11.32 0.77 -20.17
N LYS A 120 -10.83 1.36 -21.26
CA LYS A 120 -9.67 0.83 -21.98
C LYS A 120 -8.35 1.15 -21.28
N VAL A 121 -8.35 2.18 -20.44
CA VAL A 121 -7.21 2.55 -19.62
C VAL A 121 -7.17 1.66 -18.38
N LYS A 122 -6.01 1.11 -18.06
CA LYS A 122 -5.78 0.23 -16.92
C LYS A 122 -4.87 0.90 -15.91
N ILE A 123 -5.31 0.92 -14.66
CA ILE A 123 -4.57 1.46 -13.52
C ILE A 123 -4.22 0.31 -12.58
N GLY A 124 -2.92 0.04 -12.42
CA GLY A 124 -2.44 -0.95 -11.46
C GLY A 124 -2.54 -0.46 -10.03
N VAL A 125 -2.94 -1.35 -9.13
CA VAL A 125 -3.06 -1.09 -7.69
C VAL A 125 -2.57 -2.29 -6.91
N GLN A 126 -2.16 -2.09 -5.68
CA GLN A 126 -1.93 -3.21 -4.77
C GLN A 126 -3.27 -3.65 -4.17
N ASN A 127 -3.53 -4.96 -4.14
CA ASN A 127 -4.80 -5.51 -3.66
C ASN A 127 -5.11 -5.08 -2.22
N GLY A 128 -6.33 -4.63 -1.98
CA GLY A 128 -6.86 -4.30 -0.66
C GLY A 128 -6.37 -2.96 -0.09
N THR A 129 -5.59 -2.18 -0.83
CA THR A 129 -5.04 -0.89 -0.36
C THR A 129 -5.98 0.27 -0.64
N THR A 130 -5.69 1.41 0.01
CA THR A 130 -6.38 2.68 -0.26
C THR A 130 -6.33 3.06 -1.74
N GLY A 131 -5.21 2.79 -2.42
CA GLY A 131 -5.07 3.04 -3.86
C GLY A 131 -6.10 2.30 -4.71
N GLN A 132 -6.38 1.05 -4.37
CA GLN A 132 -7.45 0.29 -5.05
C GLN A 132 -8.82 0.95 -4.86
N PHE A 133 -9.17 1.30 -3.64
CA PHE A 133 -10.46 1.94 -3.34
C PHE A 133 -10.58 3.32 -3.98
N TYR A 134 -9.47 4.04 -4.09
CA TYR A 134 -9.43 5.34 -4.78
C TYR A 134 -9.79 5.19 -6.27
N VAL A 135 -9.25 4.18 -6.94
CA VAL A 135 -9.52 3.91 -8.37
C VAL A 135 -10.93 3.37 -8.58
N GLU A 136 -11.38 2.44 -7.76
CA GLU A 136 -12.67 1.77 -7.92
C GLU A 136 -13.85 2.57 -7.38
N GLY A 137 -13.58 3.48 -6.44
CA GLY A 137 -14.60 4.18 -5.67
C GLY A 137 -14.85 3.50 -4.33
N ASP A 138 -15.16 4.29 -3.32
CA ASP A 138 -15.49 3.81 -1.98
C ASP A 138 -16.32 4.83 -1.23
N ALA A 139 -17.48 4.41 -0.73
CA ALA A 139 -18.43 5.29 -0.07
C ALA A 139 -17.93 5.73 1.32
N ASP A 140 -17.23 4.85 2.07
CA ASP A 140 -16.77 5.16 3.42
C ASP A 140 -15.75 6.29 3.44
N TRP A 141 -14.89 6.35 2.41
CA TRP A 141 -13.88 7.40 2.25
C TRP A 141 -14.29 8.50 1.27
N GLY A 142 -15.49 8.41 0.69
CA GLY A 142 -15.99 9.40 -0.26
C GLY A 142 -15.27 9.40 -1.61
N PHE A 143 -14.66 8.30 -2.00
CA PHE A 143 -14.01 8.18 -3.29
C PHE A 143 -15.03 7.90 -4.39
N THR A 144 -15.02 8.72 -5.43
CA THR A 144 -15.93 8.56 -6.57
C THR A 144 -15.49 7.46 -7.53
N GLY A 145 -14.21 7.11 -7.52
CA GLY A 145 -13.63 6.19 -8.47
C GLY A 145 -13.51 6.77 -9.89
N PHE A 146 -13.04 5.94 -10.80
CA PHE A 146 -12.82 6.30 -12.20
C PHE A 146 -13.44 5.25 -13.13
N ALA A 147 -13.74 5.63 -14.37
CA ALA A 147 -14.19 4.70 -15.40
C ALA A 147 -13.03 3.77 -15.86
N ALA A 148 -11.79 4.20 -15.70
CA ALA A 148 -10.61 3.38 -15.97
C ALA A 148 -10.64 2.07 -15.16
N GLN A 149 -10.10 1.01 -15.75
CA GLN A 149 -10.11 -0.32 -15.15
C GLN A 149 -9.01 -0.46 -14.08
N SER A 150 -9.40 -0.90 -12.88
CA SER A 150 -8.46 -1.28 -11.83
C SER A 150 -7.89 -2.68 -12.11
N VAL A 151 -6.58 -2.83 -12.01
CA VAL A 151 -5.88 -4.12 -12.11
C VAL A 151 -5.09 -4.36 -10.84
N GLY A 152 -5.47 -5.38 -10.08
CA GLY A 152 -4.88 -5.70 -8.78
C GLY A 152 -3.61 -6.53 -8.86
N TYR A 153 -2.63 -6.18 -8.04
CA TYR A 153 -1.35 -6.89 -7.89
C TYR A 153 -1.08 -7.17 -6.42
N LYS A 154 -0.25 -8.17 -6.14
CA LYS A 154 0.18 -8.49 -4.76
C LYS A 154 1.10 -7.45 -4.17
N SER A 155 1.83 -6.69 -5.00
CA SER A 155 2.73 -5.63 -4.56
C SER A 155 2.76 -4.48 -5.56
N GLY A 156 3.17 -3.30 -5.09
CA GLY A 156 3.39 -2.14 -5.95
C GLY A 156 4.50 -2.37 -6.99
N SER A 157 5.54 -3.09 -6.62
CA SER A 157 6.65 -3.41 -7.54
C SER A 157 6.19 -4.25 -8.72
N LEU A 158 5.30 -5.23 -8.50
CA LEU A 158 4.71 -6.02 -9.58
C LEU A 158 3.85 -5.17 -10.51
N ALA A 159 3.08 -4.23 -9.96
CA ALA A 159 2.28 -3.30 -10.75
C ALA A 159 3.17 -2.41 -11.63
N VAL A 160 4.25 -1.85 -11.08
CA VAL A 160 5.19 -1.00 -11.83
C VAL A 160 5.93 -1.80 -12.90
N GLN A 161 6.29 -3.04 -12.62
CA GLN A 161 6.88 -3.92 -13.63
C GLN A 161 5.94 -4.11 -14.82
N ASP A 162 4.66 -4.30 -14.57
CA ASP A 162 3.65 -4.47 -15.63
C ASP A 162 3.37 -3.16 -16.38
N LEU A 163 3.49 -2.02 -15.69
CA LEU A 163 3.50 -0.70 -16.32
C LEU A 163 4.65 -0.56 -17.33
N LEU A 164 5.85 -0.95 -16.93
CA LEU A 164 7.05 -0.91 -17.79
C LEU A 164 6.93 -1.87 -18.98
N ASN A 165 6.23 -2.98 -18.80
CA ASN A 165 5.95 -3.94 -19.87
C ASN A 165 4.86 -3.47 -20.87
N GLY A 166 4.20 -2.34 -20.56
CA GLY A 166 3.15 -1.79 -21.42
C GLY A 166 1.78 -2.45 -21.28
N ASN A 167 1.58 -3.28 -20.26
CA ASN A 167 0.31 -3.99 -20.04
C ASN A 167 -0.74 -3.13 -19.33
N ILE A 168 -0.31 -2.12 -18.60
CA ILE A 168 -1.15 -1.11 -17.94
C ILE A 168 -0.59 0.29 -18.20
N GLN A 169 -1.39 1.33 -17.99
CA GLN A 169 -1.02 2.70 -18.32
C GLN A 169 -0.53 3.49 -17.12
N TYR A 170 -1.03 3.18 -15.92
CA TYR A 170 -0.72 3.90 -14.69
C TYR A 170 -0.66 2.94 -13.50
N VAL A 171 -0.03 3.42 -12.41
CA VAL A 171 -0.11 2.78 -11.09
C VAL A 171 -0.49 3.85 -10.07
N ILE A 172 -1.41 3.53 -9.17
CA ILE A 172 -1.74 4.37 -8.00
C ILE A 172 -1.40 3.60 -6.74
N ILE A 173 -0.57 4.21 -5.89
CA ILE A 173 -0.09 3.65 -4.64
C ILE A 173 0.27 4.80 -3.69
N ASP A 174 0.42 4.51 -2.40
CA ASP A 174 0.89 5.47 -1.39
C ASP A 174 2.17 6.17 -1.84
N ALA A 175 2.29 7.47 -1.53
CA ALA A 175 3.39 8.32 -2.03
C ALA A 175 4.79 7.82 -1.61
N ALA A 176 4.97 7.38 -0.38
CA ALA A 176 6.29 6.91 0.08
C ALA A 176 6.73 5.62 -0.62
N PRO A 177 5.91 4.56 -0.72
CA PRO A 177 6.25 3.40 -1.56
C PRO A 177 6.44 3.73 -3.03
N ALA A 178 5.63 4.64 -3.60
CA ALA A 178 5.79 5.08 -4.99
C ALA A 178 7.18 5.65 -5.23
N LYS A 179 7.64 6.53 -4.33
CA LYS A 179 8.98 7.12 -4.39
C LYS A 179 10.08 6.05 -4.31
N CYS A 180 9.99 5.14 -3.36
CA CYS A 180 10.98 4.06 -3.20
C CYS A 180 11.08 3.18 -4.46
N ILE A 181 9.94 2.79 -5.03
CA ILE A 181 9.88 1.93 -6.23
C ILE A 181 10.48 2.66 -7.44
N THR A 182 10.05 3.90 -7.68
CA THR A 182 10.50 4.66 -8.86
C THR A 182 11.98 5.03 -8.77
N GLU A 183 12.48 5.40 -7.60
CA GLU A 183 13.91 5.66 -7.40
C GLU A 183 14.75 4.42 -7.65
N ALA A 184 14.33 3.26 -7.15
CA ALA A 184 15.04 1.99 -7.37
C ALA A 184 15.11 1.63 -8.86
N ILE A 185 13.99 1.77 -9.59
CA ILE A 185 13.93 1.49 -11.03
C ILE A 185 14.79 2.47 -11.82
N ASN A 186 14.69 3.77 -11.53
CA ASN A 186 15.45 4.80 -12.24
C ASN A 186 16.96 4.68 -12.03
N LYS A 187 17.42 4.10 -10.92
CA LYS A 187 18.85 3.82 -10.69
C LYS A 187 19.38 2.64 -11.49
N MET A 188 18.51 1.77 -12.00
CA MET A 188 18.91 0.61 -12.82
C MET A 188 19.01 0.93 -14.31
N GLN A 189 18.63 2.14 -14.73
CA GLN A 189 18.64 2.59 -16.13
C GLN A 189 19.95 3.38 -16.46
#